data_825163f02c6e4db8c88eaa0032d4b440
#
_entry.id   825163f02c6e4db8c88eaa0032d4b440
#
_cell.length_a   1.000
_cell.length_b   1.000
_cell.length_c   1.000
_cell.angle_alpha   90.00
_cell.angle_beta   90.00
_cell.angle_gamma   90.00
#
_symmetry.space_group_name_H-M   'P 1'
#
loop_
_entity.id
_entity.type
_entity.pdbx_description
1 polymer ?
#
loop_
_entity_poly.entity_id
_entity_poly.type
_entity_poly.pdbx_seq_one_letter_code
_entity_poly.pdbx_strand_id
1 'polypeptide(L)'
;MTEKEITRLTDRQRVFFSTGATLDISFRIRALEKLRASILKYESEILSALSKDLGKGCTESYMCEAGLVLSEIRYMRRHIRSLAKERTVHTPLAQFPSRSFQKPSPYGTVLIMSPWNYPFLLTLDPLVDALAAGNTVVLKPSAYSPATSRIISRIIAECFDESYVSVVTGGRTENACLLREHFDYIFFTGSQSVGREVMRHAAERLTPVTLELGGKSPCIVEKTANLALAARRIVFGKYLNCGQTCVAPDYLYCDKSIKDKLLAE
;
A
#
# COMPACT_ATOMS: atom_id res chain seq x y z
N MET A 1 15.14 8.29 -13.58
CA MET A 1 14.40 9.29 -14.40
C MET A 1 14.86 10.69 -14.02
N THR A 2 14.96 11.57 -15.00
CA THR A 2 15.24 12.99 -14.76
C THR A 2 14.00 13.72 -14.20
N GLU A 3 14.19 14.87 -13.57
CA GLU A 3 13.09 15.68 -13.05
C GLU A 3 12.06 16.04 -14.16
N LYS A 4 12.54 16.44 -15.34
CA LYS A 4 11.67 16.74 -16.49
C LYS A 4 10.83 15.54 -16.96
N GLU A 5 11.37 14.33 -16.87
CA GLU A 5 10.63 13.11 -17.21
C GLU A 5 9.55 12.83 -16.18
N ILE A 6 9.85 13.03 -14.88
CA ILE A 6 8.87 12.87 -13.79
C ILE A 6 7.73 13.88 -13.95
N THR A 7 8.03 15.16 -14.19
CA THR A 7 7.01 16.19 -14.43
C THR A 7 6.11 15.83 -15.62
N ARG A 8 6.71 15.44 -16.76
CA ARG A 8 5.91 15.02 -17.93
C ARG A 8 5.02 13.79 -17.65
N LEU A 9 5.50 12.89 -16.81
CA LEU A 9 4.77 11.71 -16.43
C LEU A 9 3.53 12.07 -15.59
N THR A 10 3.71 12.91 -14.57
CA THR A 10 2.62 13.37 -13.70
C THR A 10 1.60 14.20 -14.48
N ASP A 11 2.03 15.05 -15.41
CA ASP A 11 1.14 15.82 -16.28
C ASP A 11 0.29 14.90 -17.19
N ARG A 12 0.89 13.87 -17.80
CA ARG A 12 0.15 12.88 -18.61
C ARG A 12 -0.89 12.13 -17.77
N GLN A 13 -0.57 11.75 -16.54
CA GLN A 13 -1.53 11.09 -15.65
C GLN A 13 -2.70 12.00 -15.30
N ARG A 14 -2.43 13.27 -15.07
CA ARG A 14 -3.45 14.28 -14.79
C ARG A 14 -4.38 14.50 -15.98
N VAL A 15 -3.80 14.58 -17.18
CA VAL A 15 -4.58 14.67 -18.43
C VAL A 15 -5.44 13.42 -18.60
N PHE A 16 -4.89 12.21 -18.38
CA PHE A 16 -5.66 10.98 -18.49
C PHE A 16 -6.80 10.93 -17.45
N PHE A 17 -6.53 11.31 -16.21
CA PHE A 17 -7.56 11.38 -15.15
C PHE A 17 -8.71 12.32 -15.56
N SER A 18 -8.38 13.48 -16.14
CA SER A 18 -9.37 14.49 -16.55
C SER A 18 -10.32 14.00 -17.68
N THR A 19 -9.96 12.92 -18.40
CA THR A 19 -10.86 12.30 -19.38
C THR A 19 -12.07 11.62 -18.74
N GLY A 20 -12.02 11.33 -17.43
CA GLY A 20 -13.05 10.58 -16.72
C GLY A 20 -13.06 9.08 -17.00
N ALA A 21 -12.11 8.54 -17.77
CA ALA A 21 -12.05 7.10 -18.10
C ALA A 21 -12.01 6.19 -16.85
N THR A 22 -11.36 6.65 -15.78
CA THR A 22 -11.25 5.91 -14.52
C THR A 22 -12.54 5.92 -13.68
N LEU A 23 -13.55 6.72 -14.03
CA LEU A 23 -14.83 6.77 -13.32
C LEU A 23 -15.71 5.56 -13.63
N ASP A 24 -15.52 4.91 -14.80
CA ASP A 24 -16.23 3.67 -15.14
C ASP A 24 -15.76 2.51 -14.23
N ILE A 25 -16.71 1.94 -13.50
CA ILE A 25 -16.43 0.80 -12.61
C ILE A 25 -15.95 -0.43 -13.40
N SER A 26 -16.44 -0.63 -14.62
CA SER A 26 -16.03 -1.75 -15.47
C SER A 26 -14.56 -1.58 -15.92
N PHE A 27 -14.12 -0.36 -16.18
CA PHE A 27 -12.71 -0.05 -16.43
C PHE A 27 -11.83 -0.44 -15.25
N ARG A 28 -12.22 -0.05 -14.03
CA ARG A 28 -11.48 -0.38 -12.79
C ARG A 28 -11.40 -1.88 -12.54
N ILE A 29 -12.51 -2.61 -12.74
CA ILE A 29 -12.55 -4.07 -12.61
C ILE A 29 -11.60 -4.72 -13.62
N ARG A 30 -11.61 -4.31 -14.89
CA ARG A 30 -10.67 -4.82 -15.90
C ARG A 30 -9.22 -4.54 -15.55
N ALA A 31 -8.92 -3.37 -14.97
CA ALA A 31 -7.58 -3.02 -14.50
C ALA A 31 -7.10 -3.99 -13.40
N LEU A 32 -7.94 -4.27 -12.41
CA LEU A 32 -7.67 -5.23 -11.33
C LEU A 32 -7.50 -6.66 -11.86
N GLU A 33 -8.27 -7.05 -12.87
CA GLU A 33 -8.14 -8.37 -13.52
C GLU A 33 -6.82 -8.52 -14.28
N LYS A 34 -6.39 -7.49 -15.01
CA LYS A 34 -5.09 -7.48 -15.68
C LYS A 34 -3.95 -7.61 -14.67
N LEU A 35 -3.99 -6.82 -13.58
CA LEU A 35 -3.00 -6.89 -12.52
C LEU A 35 -2.95 -8.29 -11.89
N ARG A 36 -4.10 -8.88 -11.56
CA ARG A 36 -4.18 -10.24 -11.03
C ARG A 36 -3.57 -11.27 -11.98
N ALA A 37 -3.91 -11.21 -13.25
CA ALA A 37 -3.39 -12.16 -14.25
C ALA A 37 -1.86 -12.06 -14.36
N SER A 38 -1.30 -10.85 -14.37
CA SER A 38 0.14 -10.63 -14.44
C SER A 38 0.86 -11.09 -13.16
N ILE A 39 0.29 -10.85 -11.97
CA ILE A 39 0.86 -11.36 -10.71
C ILE A 39 0.93 -12.89 -10.73
N LEU A 40 -0.13 -13.56 -11.15
CA LEU A 40 -0.14 -15.04 -11.27
C LEU A 40 0.85 -15.56 -12.32
N LYS A 41 0.98 -14.86 -13.44
CA LYS A 41 1.93 -15.19 -14.50
C LYS A 41 3.38 -15.13 -14.02
N TYR A 42 3.71 -14.14 -13.19
CA TYR A 42 5.06 -13.88 -12.69
C TYR A 42 5.29 -14.36 -11.26
N GLU A 43 4.44 -15.21 -10.69
CA GLU A 43 4.51 -15.63 -9.28
C GLU A 43 5.90 -16.16 -8.91
N SER A 44 6.48 -17.07 -9.68
CA SER A 44 7.82 -17.61 -9.41
C SER A 44 8.92 -16.55 -9.43
N GLU A 45 8.82 -15.58 -10.35
CA GLU A 45 9.79 -14.48 -10.44
C GLU A 45 9.63 -13.50 -9.27
N ILE A 46 8.40 -13.26 -8.80
CA ILE A 46 8.11 -12.46 -7.61
C ILE A 46 8.74 -13.11 -6.38
N LEU A 47 8.49 -14.41 -6.16
CA LEU A 47 9.05 -15.14 -5.02
C LEU A 47 10.60 -15.16 -5.06
N SER A 48 11.18 -15.35 -6.25
CA SER A 48 12.63 -15.27 -6.45
C SER A 48 13.20 -13.88 -6.16
N ALA A 49 12.50 -12.81 -6.56
CA ALA A 49 12.93 -11.44 -6.29
C ALA A 49 12.90 -11.12 -4.78
N LEU A 50 11.86 -11.53 -4.06
CA LEU A 50 11.74 -11.40 -2.62
C LEU A 50 12.84 -12.19 -1.86
N SER A 51 13.13 -13.40 -2.32
CA SER A 51 14.24 -14.19 -1.78
C SER A 51 15.58 -13.50 -2.00
N LYS A 52 15.79 -12.91 -3.19
CA LYS A 52 17.04 -12.19 -3.52
C LYS A 52 17.24 -10.92 -2.69
N ASP A 53 16.19 -10.15 -2.46
CA ASP A 53 16.28 -8.89 -1.72
C ASP A 53 16.28 -9.08 -0.19
N LEU A 54 15.54 -10.07 0.33
CA LEU A 54 15.25 -10.21 1.77
C LEU A 54 15.59 -11.59 2.34
N GLY A 55 16.03 -12.55 1.53
CA GLY A 55 16.27 -13.93 1.99
C GLY A 55 14.99 -14.70 2.35
N LYS A 56 13.82 -14.22 2.02
CA LYS A 56 12.53 -14.86 2.34
C LYS A 56 12.38 -16.19 1.62
N GLY A 57 11.91 -17.22 2.32
CA GLY A 57 11.49 -18.48 1.72
C GLY A 57 10.20 -18.31 0.86
N CYS A 58 9.97 -19.22 -0.09
CA CYS A 58 8.82 -19.14 -0.99
C CYS A 58 7.48 -19.07 -0.26
N THR A 59 7.28 -19.90 0.78
CA THR A 59 6.04 -19.91 1.58
C THR A 59 5.80 -18.59 2.26
N GLU A 60 6.82 -18.02 2.90
CA GLU A 60 6.72 -16.72 3.58
C GLU A 60 6.47 -15.59 2.57
N SER A 61 7.20 -15.58 1.45
CA SER A 61 7.00 -14.59 0.37
C SER A 61 5.59 -14.63 -0.19
N TYR A 62 5.02 -15.81 -0.40
CA TYR A 62 3.63 -15.91 -0.85
C TYR A 62 2.63 -15.48 0.24
N MET A 63 2.77 -16.05 1.46
CA MET A 63 1.86 -15.82 2.57
C MET A 63 1.81 -14.34 2.98
N CYS A 64 2.96 -13.67 3.01
CA CYS A 64 3.07 -12.31 3.55
C CYS A 64 3.04 -11.20 2.49
N GLU A 65 3.16 -11.55 1.20
CA GLU A 65 3.20 -10.54 0.13
C GLU A 65 2.28 -10.88 -1.04
N ALA A 66 2.67 -11.80 -1.94
CA ALA A 66 1.91 -12.04 -3.17
C ALA A 66 0.47 -12.51 -2.92
N GLY A 67 0.27 -13.41 -1.97
CA GLY A 67 -1.04 -13.94 -1.61
C GLY A 67 -1.98 -12.89 -1.02
N LEU A 68 -1.45 -11.94 -0.25
CA LEU A 68 -2.23 -10.84 0.33
C LEU A 68 -2.72 -9.89 -0.76
N VAL A 69 -1.85 -9.47 -1.68
CA VAL A 69 -2.24 -8.64 -2.84
C VAL A 69 -3.32 -9.33 -3.69
N LEU A 70 -3.17 -10.64 -3.95
CA LEU A 70 -4.18 -11.41 -4.68
C LEU A 70 -5.51 -11.49 -3.92
N SER A 71 -5.46 -11.55 -2.59
CA SER A 71 -6.64 -11.52 -1.73
C SER A 71 -7.35 -10.16 -1.79
N GLU A 72 -6.60 -9.05 -1.72
CA GLU A 72 -7.13 -7.69 -1.82
C GLU A 72 -7.76 -7.42 -3.19
N ILE A 73 -7.10 -7.81 -4.28
CA ILE A 73 -7.72 -7.74 -5.62
C ILE A 73 -9.05 -8.48 -5.66
N ARG A 74 -9.12 -9.69 -5.06
CA ARG A 74 -10.37 -10.47 -4.98
C ARG A 74 -11.45 -9.74 -4.20
N TYR A 75 -11.08 -9.14 -3.07
CA TYR A 75 -11.98 -8.37 -2.22
C TYR A 75 -12.53 -7.16 -2.98
N MET A 76 -11.66 -6.32 -3.53
CA MET A 76 -12.06 -5.11 -4.27
C MET A 76 -12.93 -5.42 -5.48
N ARG A 77 -12.60 -6.44 -6.28
CA ARG A 77 -13.45 -6.86 -7.41
C ARG A 77 -14.89 -7.22 -7.01
N ARG A 78 -15.07 -7.78 -5.81
CA ARG A 78 -16.40 -8.16 -5.30
C ARG A 78 -17.18 -6.96 -4.75
N HIS A 79 -16.48 -5.99 -4.16
CA HIS A 79 -17.10 -4.93 -3.37
C HIS A 79 -17.11 -3.56 -4.07
N ILE A 80 -16.32 -3.34 -5.11
CA ILE A 80 -16.15 -2.05 -5.77
C ILE A 80 -17.49 -1.39 -6.16
N ARG A 81 -18.46 -2.17 -6.64
CA ARG A 81 -19.79 -1.64 -7.02
C ARG A 81 -20.56 -1.10 -5.80
N SER A 82 -20.45 -1.75 -4.66
CA SER A 82 -21.09 -1.31 -3.41
C SER A 82 -20.35 -0.15 -2.77
N LEU A 83 -19.01 -0.15 -2.83
CA LEU A 83 -18.16 0.92 -2.30
C LEU A 83 -18.32 2.22 -3.09
N ALA A 84 -18.49 2.14 -4.41
CA ALA A 84 -18.69 3.30 -5.28
C ALA A 84 -20.14 3.81 -5.33
N LYS A 85 -21.07 3.11 -4.65
CA LYS A 85 -22.50 3.46 -4.70
C LYS A 85 -22.79 4.75 -3.93
N GLU A 86 -23.59 5.60 -4.54
CA GLU A 86 -24.20 6.75 -3.90
C GLU A 86 -25.10 6.33 -2.73
N ARG A 87 -24.99 7.00 -1.59
CA ARG A 87 -25.80 6.76 -0.39
C ARG A 87 -26.66 7.97 -0.10
N THR A 88 -27.97 7.80 -0.10
CA THR A 88 -28.92 8.84 0.34
C THR A 88 -28.71 9.11 1.83
N VAL A 89 -28.69 10.38 2.20
CA VAL A 89 -28.62 10.84 3.60
C VAL A 89 -29.84 11.71 3.94
N HIS A 90 -30.04 11.98 5.22
CA HIS A 90 -31.15 12.81 5.67
C HIS A 90 -31.06 14.22 5.04
N THR A 91 -32.18 14.68 4.47
CA THR A 91 -32.33 16.04 3.95
C THR A 91 -33.17 16.85 4.94
N PRO A 92 -32.68 17.99 5.45
CA PRO A 92 -33.47 18.85 6.33
C PRO A 92 -34.77 19.30 5.66
N LEU A 93 -35.87 19.35 6.44
CA LEU A 93 -37.19 19.72 5.92
C LEU A 93 -37.21 21.11 5.26
N ALA A 94 -36.39 22.02 5.75
CA ALA A 94 -36.24 23.36 5.18
C ALA A 94 -35.72 23.38 3.73
N GLN A 95 -35.17 22.27 3.25
CA GLN A 95 -34.65 22.08 1.88
C GLN A 95 -35.60 21.27 0.97
N PHE A 96 -36.83 20.99 1.45
CA PHE A 96 -37.84 20.31 0.63
C PHE A 96 -38.16 21.15 -0.62
N PRO A 97 -38.22 20.55 -1.84
CA PRO A 97 -38.25 19.13 -2.17
C PRO A 97 -36.91 18.53 -2.64
N SER A 98 -35.79 18.93 -2.09
CA SER A 98 -34.46 18.44 -2.49
C SER A 98 -34.12 17.05 -1.91
N ARG A 99 -33.07 16.43 -2.46
CA ARG A 99 -32.51 15.16 -2.01
C ARG A 99 -31.01 15.34 -1.70
N SER A 100 -30.58 14.89 -0.51
CA SER A 100 -29.19 14.87 -0.09
C SER A 100 -28.57 13.47 -0.25
N PHE A 101 -27.34 13.41 -0.70
CA PHE A 101 -26.61 12.14 -0.86
C PHE A 101 -25.10 12.33 -0.69
N GLN A 102 -24.42 11.26 -0.35
CA GLN A 102 -22.96 11.14 -0.38
C GLN A 102 -22.55 10.28 -1.58
N LYS A 103 -21.61 10.76 -2.38
CA LYS A 103 -21.07 10.04 -3.54
C LYS A 103 -19.56 9.92 -3.40
N PRO A 104 -18.99 8.69 -3.33
CA PRO A 104 -17.55 8.50 -3.38
C PRO A 104 -16.97 9.06 -4.68
N SER A 105 -15.84 9.77 -4.58
CA SER A 105 -15.11 10.32 -5.71
C SER A 105 -13.62 10.00 -5.56
N PRO A 106 -12.89 9.67 -6.65
CA PRO A 106 -11.44 9.53 -6.60
C PRO A 106 -10.78 10.87 -6.25
N TYR A 107 -9.60 10.81 -5.65
CA TYR A 107 -8.80 12.00 -5.40
C TYR A 107 -8.24 12.60 -6.69
N GLY A 108 -7.70 11.78 -7.58
CA GLY A 108 -7.04 12.23 -8.81
C GLY A 108 -5.78 11.43 -9.09
N THR A 109 -4.64 12.11 -9.20
CA THR A 109 -3.33 11.50 -9.36
C THR A 109 -2.68 11.26 -8.01
N VAL A 110 -2.40 9.99 -7.69
CA VAL A 110 -1.91 9.54 -6.38
C VAL A 110 -0.45 9.12 -6.46
N LEU A 111 0.34 9.51 -5.47
CA LEU A 111 1.70 9.00 -5.25
C LEU A 111 1.68 7.93 -4.16
N ILE A 112 2.23 6.74 -4.47
CA ILE A 112 2.46 5.67 -3.49
C ILE A 112 3.97 5.47 -3.33
N MET A 113 4.50 5.76 -2.14
CA MET A 113 5.91 5.56 -1.79
C MET A 113 6.02 4.41 -0.80
N SER A 114 6.68 3.33 -1.19
CA SER A 114 6.72 2.09 -0.41
C SER A 114 8.10 1.75 0.15
N PRO A 115 8.15 1.02 1.28
CA PRO A 115 9.36 0.62 1.96
C PRO A 115 9.98 -0.65 1.37
N TRP A 116 11.05 -1.11 1.99
CA TRP A 116 11.84 -2.26 1.57
C TRP A 116 11.48 -3.58 2.28
N ASN A 117 10.79 -3.54 3.42
CA ASN A 117 10.58 -4.72 4.29
C ASN A 117 9.50 -5.69 3.80
N TYR A 118 8.45 -5.18 3.17
CA TYR A 118 7.43 -5.92 2.43
C TYR A 118 7.23 -5.23 1.08
N PRO A 119 8.25 -5.27 0.21
CA PRO A 119 8.31 -4.37 -0.94
C PRO A 119 7.25 -4.64 -1.99
N PHE A 120 6.82 -5.89 -2.15
CA PHE A 120 5.77 -6.25 -3.09
C PHE A 120 4.38 -5.89 -2.54
N LEU A 121 4.08 -6.33 -1.32
CA LEU A 121 2.80 -6.05 -0.65
C LEU A 121 2.56 -4.55 -0.52
N LEU A 122 3.48 -3.83 0.15
CA LEU A 122 3.27 -2.42 0.48
C LEU A 122 3.39 -1.47 -0.72
N THR A 123 3.74 -1.98 -1.91
CA THR A 123 3.62 -1.24 -3.16
C THR A 123 2.30 -1.52 -3.86
N LEU A 124 1.87 -2.79 -3.94
CA LEU A 124 0.75 -3.19 -4.78
C LEU A 124 -0.60 -3.20 -4.04
N ASP A 125 -0.62 -3.39 -2.73
CA ASP A 125 -1.86 -3.36 -1.95
C ASP A 125 -2.51 -1.95 -2.00
N PRO A 126 -1.79 -0.86 -1.67
CA PRO A 126 -2.32 0.49 -1.86
C PRO A 126 -2.64 0.83 -3.33
N LEU A 127 -1.92 0.23 -4.29
CA LEU A 127 -2.25 0.38 -5.71
C LEU A 127 -3.62 -0.20 -6.02
N VAL A 128 -3.92 -1.41 -5.53
CA VAL A 128 -5.22 -2.07 -5.73
C VAL A 128 -6.36 -1.16 -5.27
N ASP A 129 -6.21 -0.56 -4.09
CA ASP A 129 -7.20 0.35 -3.52
C ASP A 129 -7.33 1.65 -4.32
N ALA A 130 -6.20 2.22 -4.72
CA ALA A 130 -6.18 3.44 -5.53
C ALA A 130 -6.87 3.23 -6.89
N LEU A 131 -6.61 2.09 -7.55
CA LEU A 131 -7.27 1.72 -8.82
C LEU A 131 -8.76 1.45 -8.62
N ALA A 132 -9.14 0.74 -7.57
CA ALA A 132 -10.54 0.49 -7.21
C ALA A 132 -11.29 1.80 -6.94
N ALA A 133 -10.66 2.78 -6.31
CA ALA A 133 -11.22 4.11 -6.09
C ALA A 133 -11.33 4.94 -7.38
N GLY A 134 -10.55 4.63 -8.42
CA GLY A 134 -10.59 5.32 -9.72
C GLY A 134 -9.54 6.40 -9.90
N ASN A 135 -8.41 6.30 -9.21
CA ASN A 135 -7.27 7.20 -9.32
C ASN A 135 -6.31 6.79 -10.45
N THR A 136 -5.47 7.71 -10.89
CA THR A 136 -4.20 7.42 -11.58
C THR A 136 -3.09 7.35 -10.54
N VAL A 137 -2.02 6.57 -10.81
CA VAL A 137 -1.05 6.26 -9.75
C VAL A 137 0.40 6.32 -10.26
N VAL A 138 1.23 7.02 -9.50
CA VAL A 138 2.69 6.91 -9.59
C VAL A 138 3.18 6.07 -8.42
N LEU A 139 3.87 4.96 -8.72
CA LEU A 139 4.50 4.09 -7.74
C LEU A 139 5.97 4.45 -7.58
N LYS A 140 6.43 4.55 -6.36
CA LYS A 140 7.84 4.72 -6.00
C LYS A 140 8.29 3.61 -5.06
N PRO A 141 8.62 2.41 -5.59
CA PRO A 141 9.14 1.33 -4.76
C PRO A 141 10.53 1.66 -4.21
N SER A 142 10.91 0.97 -3.14
CA SER A 142 12.17 1.21 -2.46
C SER A 142 13.39 0.86 -3.31
N ALA A 143 14.41 1.72 -3.28
CA ALA A 143 15.71 1.42 -3.88
C ALA A 143 16.48 0.31 -3.14
N TYR A 144 16.11 0.01 -1.88
CA TYR A 144 16.74 -1.04 -1.06
C TYR A 144 16.22 -2.45 -1.36
N SER A 145 15.19 -2.58 -2.20
CA SER A 145 14.67 -3.85 -2.72
C SER A 145 14.69 -3.86 -4.27
N PRO A 146 15.86 -3.88 -4.88
CA PRO A 146 16.00 -3.63 -6.33
C PRO A 146 15.47 -4.76 -7.20
N ALA A 147 15.52 -6.02 -6.75
CA ALA A 147 14.98 -7.14 -7.51
C ALA A 147 13.44 -7.08 -7.55
N THR A 148 12.82 -6.82 -6.40
CA THR A 148 11.37 -6.65 -6.29
C THR A 148 10.89 -5.43 -7.05
N SER A 149 11.61 -4.30 -6.98
CA SER A 149 11.28 -3.09 -7.74
C SER A 149 11.30 -3.35 -9.26
N ARG A 150 12.23 -4.16 -9.77
CA ARG A 150 12.29 -4.53 -11.19
C ARG A 150 11.09 -5.37 -11.63
N ILE A 151 10.71 -6.39 -10.83
CA ILE A 151 9.57 -7.23 -11.21
C ILE A 151 8.26 -6.44 -11.12
N ILE A 152 8.10 -5.54 -10.14
CA ILE A 152 6.96 -4.62 -10.07
C ILE A 152 6.90 -3.74 -11.33
N SER A 153 8.03 -3.13 -11.72
CA SER A 153 8.08 -2.28 -12.93
C SER A 153 7.67 -3.04 -14.18
N ARG A 154 8.11 -4.31 -14.32
CA ARG A 154 7.73 -5.16 -15.44
C ARG A 154 6.24 -5.50 -15.46
N ILE A 155 5.68 -5.87 -14.31
CA ILE A 155 4.25 -6.17 -14.15
C ILE A 155 3.41 -4.95 -14.51
N ILE A 156 3.76 -3.77 -14.00
CA ILE A 156 3.01 -2.54 -14.26
C ILE A 156 3.08 -2.15 -15.73
N ALA A 157 4.27 -2.19 -16.35
CA ALA A 157 4.44 -1.87 -17.77
C ALA A 157 3.68 -2.82 -18.71
N GLU A 158 3.49 -4.10 -18.32
CA GLU A 158 2.66 -5.05 -19.07
C GLU A 158 1.16 -4.76 -18.91
N CYS A 159 0.75 -4.31 -17.71
CA CYS A 159 -0.66 -4.13 -17.39
C CYS A 159 -1.24 -2.79 -17.85
N PHE A 160 -0.46 -1.72 -17.79
CA PHE A 160 -0.98 -0.36 -17.85
C PHE A 160 -0.15 0.56 -18.73
N ASP A 161 -0.82 1.52 -19.36
CA ASP A 161 -0.16 2.67 -19.95
C ASP A 161 0.38 3.59 -18.83
N GLU A 162 1.53 4.22 -19.06
CA GLU A 162 2.18 5.12 -18.08
C GLU A 162 1.31 6.32 -17.68
N SER A 163 0.36 6.72 -18.53
CA SER A 163 -0.61 7.77 -18.20
C SER A 163 -1.65 7.32 -17.16
N TYR A 164 -1.77 6.03 -16.91
CA TYR A 164 -2.68 5.49 -15.90
C TYR A 164 -1.93 5.01 -14.65
N VAL A 165 -0.95 4.12 -14.81
CA VAL A 165 -0.10 3.66 -13.71
C VAL A 165 1.34 3.61 -14.17
N SER A 166 2.23 4.24 -13.41
CA SER A 166 3.64 4.28 -13.72
C SER A 166 4.52 3.96 -12.51
N VAL A 167 5.76 3.54 -12.77
CA VAL A 167 6.75 3.25 -11.74
C VAL A 167 7.97 4.15 -11.93
N VAL A 168 8.30 4.92 -10.91
CA VAL A 168 9.54 5.69 -10.82
C VAL A 168 10.50 4.94 -9.93
N THR A 169 11.52 4.32 -10.50
CA THR A 169 12.61 3.70 -9.75
C THR A 169 13.70 4.73 -9.43
N GLY A 170 14.47 4.48 -8.38
CA GLY A 170 15.56 5.35 -7.97
C GLY A 170 15.60 5.58 -6.46
N GLY A 171 16.43 6.53 -6.03
CA GLY A 171 16.74 6.79 -4.64
C GLY A 171 16.21 8.12 -4.11
N ARG A 172 17.04 8.79 -3.32
CA ARG A 172 16.67 10.07 -2.67
C ARG A 172 16.41 11.20 -3.65
N THR A 173 17.13 11.22 -4.77
CA THR A 173 16.95 12.25 -5.80
C THR A 173 15.56 12.18 -6.42
N GLU A 174 15.14 10.99 -6.83
CA GLU A 174 13.82 10.77 -7.41
C GLU A 174 12.69 10.99 -6.38
N ASN A 175 12.93 10.62 -5.11
CA ASN A 175 11.98 10.93 -4.03
C ASN A 175 11.76 12.44 -3.90
N ALA A 176 12.85 13.22 -3.88
CA ALA A 176 12.78 14.68 -3.78
C ALA A 176 12.09 15.31 -5.00
N CYS A 177 12.35 14.77 -6.22
CA CYS A 177 11.66 15.22 -7.42
C CYS A 177 10.15 14.95 -7.33
N LEU A 178 9.76 13.74 -6.98
CA LEU A 178 8.35 13.37 -6.84
C LEU A 178 7.61 14.21 -5.79
N LEU A 179 8.24 14.49 -4.65
CA LEU A 179 7.63 15.30 -3.60
C LEU A 179 7.44 16.78 -3.97
N ARG A 180 8.14 17.27 -5.00
CA ARG A 180 7.91 18.61 -5.56
C ARG A 180 6.77 18.65 -6.58
N GLU A 181 6.38 17.49 -7.12
CA GLU A 181 5.25 17.42 -8.04
C GLU A 181 3.92 17.61 -7.31
N HIS A 182 2.89 17.94 -8.08
CA HIS A 182 1.55 18.06 -7.53
C HIS A 182 0.82 16.71 -7.61
N PHE A 183 0.56 16.12 -6.47
CA PHE A 183 -0.34 14.97 -6.33
C PHE A 183 -1.60 15.38 -5.56
N ASP A 184 -2.71 14.70 -5.85
CA ASP A 184 -3.99 14.92 -5.18
C ASP A 184 -4.10 14.08 -3.90
N TYR A 185 -3.21 13.10 -3.72
CA TYR A 185 -3.06 12.28 -2.52
C TYR A 185 -1.68 11.62 -2.48
N ILE A 186 -1.10 11.47 -1.28
CA ILE A 186 0.15 10.74 -1.08
C ILE A 186 -0.05 9.65 -0.04
N PHE A 187 0.24 8.40 -0.42
CA PHE A 187 0.33 7.27 0.48
C PHE A 187 1.80 6.91 0.69
N PHE A 188 2.28 7.04 1.90
CA PHE A 188 3.68 6.81 2.24
C PHE A 188 3.78 5.75 3.34
N THR A 189 4.63 4.75 3.12
CA THR A 189 5.04 3.79 4.15
C THR A 189 6.55 3.85 4.33
N GLY A 190 7.02 4.06 5.57
CA GLY A 190 8.46 4.15 5.84
C GLY A 190 8.82 4.72 7.20
N SER A 191 9.98 5.41 7.28
CA SER A 191 10.46 5.98 8.53
C SER A 191 9.73 7.28 8.91
N GLN A 192 9.65 7.56 10.22
CA GLN A 192 9.08 8.81 10.72
C GLN A 192 9.81 10.06 10.18
N SER A 193 11.13 10.00 9.96
CA SER A 193 11.90 11.13 9.43
C SER A 193 11.46 11.48 8.01
N VAL A 194 11.33 10.49 7.13
CA VAL A 194 10.85 10.70 5.76
C VAL A 194 9.36 11.05 5.74
N GLY A 195 8.54 10.47 6.63
CA GLY A 195 7.13 10.84 6.78
C GLY A 195 6.93 12.33 7.10
N ARG A 196 7.79 12.91 7.97
CA ARG A 196 7.76 14.36 8.22
C ARG A 196 8.13 15.18 6.99
N GLU A 197 9.06 14.70 6.16
CA GLU A 197 9.43 15.34 4.90
C GLU A 197 8.25 15.31 3.91
N VAL A 198 7.60 14.14 3.77
CA VAL A 198 6.38 14.00 2.95
C VAL A 198 5.30 14.98 3.40
N MET A 199 5.03 15.08 4.71
CA MET A 199 4.03 16.04 5.22
C MET A 199 4.39 17.50 4.92
N ARG A 200 5.67 17.89 5.03
CA ARG A 200 6.09 19.28 4.72
C ARG A 200 5.80 19.64 3.26
N HIS A 201 6.19 18.75 2.32
CA HIS A 201 5.92 18.97 0.90
C HIS A 201 4.41 18.94 0.59
N ALA A 202 3.67 18.02 1.18
CA ALA A 202 2.22 17.95 1.00
C ALA A 202 1.50 19.20 1.51
N ALA A 203 1.96 19.78 2.63
CA ALA A 203 1.38 20.99 3.20
C ALA A 203 1.46 22.21 2.28
N GLU A 204 2.48 22.31 1.42
CA GLU A 204 2.63 23.41 0.45
C GLU A 204 1.46 23.48 -0.54
N ARG A 205 0.79 22.36 -0.79
CA ARG A 205 -0.33 22.22 -1.74
C ARG A 205 -1.63 21.75 -1.08
N LEU A 206 -1.64 21.63 0.25
CA LEU A 206 -2.76 21.07 1.03
C LEU A 206 -3.14 19.65 0.58
N THR A 207 -2.16 18.89 0.08
CA THR A 207 -2.36 17.51 -0.36
C THR A 207 -2.59 16.61 0.85
N PRO A 208 -3.71 15.85 0.92
CA PRO A 208 -3.94 14.89 1.98
C PRO A 208 -2.93 13.73 1.90
N VAL A 209 -2.50 13.24 3.09
CA VAL A 209 -1.52 12.18 3.20
C VAL A 209 -2.00 11.07 4.13
N THR A 210 -1.66 9.82 3.81
CA THR A 210 -1.61 8.72 4.77
C THR A 210 -0.16 8.34 5.01
N LEU A 211 0.22 8.26 6.28
CA LEU A 211 1.56 7.90 6.71
C LEU A 211 1.51 6.60 7.51
N GLU A 212 2.03 5.52 6.94
CA GLU A 212 2.28 4.26 7.62
C GLU A 212 3.73 4.24 8.08
N LEU A 213 3.94 4.20 9.40
CA LEU A 213 5.26 4.42 10.00
C LEU A 213 5.68 3.24 10.87
N GLY A 214 6.92 3.27 11.34
CA GLY A 214 7.41 2.28 12.28
C GLY A 214 6.72 2.39 13.65
N GLY A 215 6.70 1.30 14.37
CA GLY A 215 6.08 1.19 15.68
C GLY A 215 7.02 0.62 16.75
N LYS A 216 6.61 0.78 17.99
CA LYS A 216 7.16 0.16 19.20
C LYS A 216 6.03 -0.56 19.92
N SER A 217 5.53 -1.65 19.29
CA SER A 217 4.31 -2.34 19.71
C SER A 217 4.53 -3.14 21.00
N PRO A 218 3.86 -2.79 22.11
CA PRO A 218 3.92 -3.58 23.35
C PRO A 218 3.17 -4.91 23.16
N CYS A 219 3.75 -5.98 23.70
CA CYS A 219 3.06 -7.26 23.85
C CYS A 219 2.80 -7.51 25.33
N ILE A 220 1.53 -7.65 25.70
CA ILE A 220 1.13 -7.80 27.11
C ILE A 220 0.64 -9.23 27.34
N VAL A 221 1.24 -9.93 28.31
CA VAL A 221 0.83 -11.27 28.72
C VAL A 221 0.34 -11.22 30.16
N GLU A 222 -0.96 -11.36 30.32
CA GLU A 222 -1.65 -11.37 31.61
C GLU A 222 -1.55 -12.77 32.25
N LYS A 223 -1.65 -12.84 33.59
CA LYS A 223 -1.42 -14.07 34.38
C LYS A 223 -2.35 -15.24 34.05
N THR A 224 -3.53 -14.96 33.46
CA THR A 224 -4.50 -16.00 33.06
C THR A 224 -4.26 -16.54 31.64
N ALA A 225 -3.27 -16.00 30.92
CA ALA A 225 -2.95 -16.40 29.55
C ALA A 225 -2.50 -17.87 29.48
N ASN A 226 -2.82 -18.55 28.39
CA ASN A 226 -2.18 -19.83 28.05
C ASN A 226 -0.75 -19.55 27.58
N LEU A 227 0.24 -19.86 28.43
CA LEU A 227 1.63 -19.46 28.24
C LEU A 227 2.25 -20.13 27.01
N ALA A 228 2.05 -21.42 26.80
CA ALA A 228 2.56 -22.14 25.63
C ALA A 228 2.01 -21.57 24.32
N LEU A 229 0.72 -21.23 24.28
CA LEU A 229 0.13 -20.58 23.11
C LEU A 229 0.64 -19.15 22.93
N ALA A 230 0.77 -18.39 24.02
CA ALA A 230 1.29 -17.02 23.99
C ALA A 230 2.73 -17.00 23.45
N ALA A 231 3.62 -17.85 23.96
CA ALA A 231 5.00 -17.96 23.50
C ALA A 231 5.09 -18.25 22.01
N ARG A 232 4.35 -19.25 21.50
CA ARG A 232 4.31 -19.58 20.06
C ARG A 232 3.85 -18.42 19.20
N ARG A 233 2.80 -17.69 19.60
CA ARG A 233 2.29 -16.53 18.88
C ARG A 233 3.25 -15.36 18.89
N ILE A 234 3.92 -15.12 20.02
CA ILE A 234 4.92 -14.04 20.15
C ILE A 234 6.12 -14.36 19.25
N VAL A 235 6.63 -15.58 19.30
CA VAL A 235 7.75 -16.04 18.45
C VAL A 235 7.37 -15.91 16.97
N PHE A 236 6.23 -16.41 16.57
CA PHE A 236 5.75 -16.27 15.19
C PHE A 236 5.65 -14.80 14.77
N GLY A 237 4.97 -13.96 15.55
CA GLY A 237 4.77 -12.55 15.22
C GLY A 237 6.06 -11.72 15.23
N LYS A 238 7.02 -12.10 16.08
CA LYS A 238 8.30 -11.40 16.16
C LYS A 238 9.29 -11.81 15.08
N TYR A 239 9.36 -13.11 14.75
CA TYR A 239 10.37 -13.61 13.81
C TYR A 239 9.91 -13.64 12.35
N LEU A 240 8.62 -13.43 12.10
CA LEU A 240 8.13 -13.23 10.73
C LEU A 240 8.89 -12.08 10.08
N ASN A 241 9.38 -12.29 8.87
CA ASN A 241 10.22 -11.34 8.12
C ASN A 241 11.47 -10.88 8.93
N CYS A 242 12.06 -11.78 9.72
CA CYS A 242 13.19 -11.48 10.61
C CYS A 242 12.91 -10.31 11.58
N GLY A 243 11.66 -10.10 11.99
CA GLY A 243 11.24 -9.00 12.86
C GLY A 243 11.15 -7.63 12.19
N GLN A 244 11.36 -7.55 10.88
CA GLN A 244 11.35 -6.30 10.10
C GLN A 244 9.93 -5.87 9.76
N THR A 245 9.06 -5.78 10.78
CA THR A 245 7.62 -5.52 10.66
C THR A 245 7.23 -4.39 11.60
N CYS A 246 6.55 -3.38 11.08
CA CYS A 246 6.11 -2.20 11.84
C CYS A 246 5.19 -2.54 13.02
N VAL A 247 4.41 -3.62 12.91
CA VAL A 247 3.46 -4.11 13.93
C VAL A 247 3.98 -5.32 14.70
N ALA A 248 5.25 -5.73 14.54
CA ALA A 248 5.81 -6.85 15.29
C ALA A 248 5.83 -6.54 16.79
N PRO A 249 5.66 -7.55 17.66
CA PRO A 249 5.94 -7.41 19.08
C PRO A 249 7.36 -6.86 19.29
N ASP A 250 7.49 -5.67 19.93
CA ASP A 250 8.80 -5.03 20.11
C ASP A 250 9.36 -5.30 21.51
N TYR A 251 8.51 -5.16 22.51
CA TYR A 251 8.83 -5.47 23.90
C TYR A 251 7.67 -6.15 24.61
N LEU A 252 8.02 -6.93 25.64
CA LEU A 252 7.09 -7.78 26.35
C LEU A 252 6.88 -7.29 27.78
N TYR A 253 5.63 -7.05 28.15
CA TYR A 253 5.18 -6.92 29.52
C TYR A 253 4.46 -8.19 29.94
N CYS A 254 4.94 -8.86 30.99
CA CYS A 254 4.23 -9.97 31.60
C CYS A 254 4.07 -9.78 33.11
N ASP A 255 3.02 -10.39 33.66
CA ASP A 255 2.85 -10.46 35.10
C ASP A 255 4.07 -11.14 35.74
N LYS A 256 4.57 -10.58 36.85
CA LYS A 256 5.78 -11.08 37.52
C LYS A 256 5.67 -12.55 37.91
N SER A 257 4.47 -13.02 38.30
CA SER A 257 4.24 -14.39 38.75
C SER A 257 4.38 -15.45 37.65
N ILE A 258 4.28 -15.05 36.37
CA ILE A 258 4.36 -15.96 35.22
C ILE A 258 5.65 -15.81 34.42
N LYS A 259 6.49 -14.82 34.74
CA LYS A 259 7.68 -14.47 33.96
C LYS A 259 8.56 -15.68 33.63
N ASP A 260 9.00 -16.41 34.66
CA ASP A 260 9.95 -17.51 34.47
C ASP A 260 9.33 -18.68 33.70
N LYS A 261 8.03 -18.94 33.94
CA LYS A 261 7.27 -19.96 33.18
C LYS A 261 7.11 -19.59 31.71
N LEU A 262 6.82 -18.30 31.42
CA LEU A 262 6.71 -17.83 30.05
C LEU A 262 8.03 -17.88 29.29
N LEU A 263 9.15 -17.60 29.97
CA LEU A 263 10.49 -17.65 29.37
C LEU A 263 10.98 -19.09 29.13
N ALA A 264 10.42 -20.08 29.84
CA ALA A 264 10.73 -21.48 29.64
C ALA A 264 9.98 -22.12 28.43
N GLU A 265 8.89 -21.55 27.99
CA GLU A 265 8.13 -21.97 26.83
C GLU A 265 8.74 -21.44 25.53
#